data_7166745d243c85cf57e23827bc744515
#
_entry.id   7166745d243c85cf57e23827bc744515
#
_cell.length_a   1.000
_cell.length_b   1.000
_cell.length_c   1.000
_cell.angle_alpha   90.00
_cell.angle_beta   90.00
_cell.angle_gamma   90.00
#
_symmetry.space_group_name_H-M   'P 1'
#
loop_
_entity.id
_entity.type
_entity.pdbx_description
1 polymer ?
#
loop_
_entity_poly.entity_id
_entity_poly.type
_entity_poly.pdbx_seq_one_letter_code
_entity_poly.pdbx_strand_id
1 'polypeptide(L)'
;MSETTPHHIIAIGASAGGMEEINLFFDHTPLDGVAYVIIQHLSPDFKSRMLELLSRHSKLKVKEAENRMTVICNQVYLIPHDKFMTIKNGMLILSEKENVKGPHLTINTFFNSLAADCGKKAIGIILSGLGSDGTEGIKAIKNAGGMVIARSPANSEFSSMPSSAIATGLVDFVLEPALMPAAIEDYVKNSIDLLTDNSEDDKNLKAIIDLIKETSPLDFSDYKQTTILRRTKRRATYGNFTSLSDYLNFLKVTPEEIESLTKEFLISVSSFFRDSEAFEYIQKKVLPDILKKLIPGEELKIWVAGCATGEEVYSLAILVDELLTGKLKDKVVKIFATDIDSAALLYAGKGLYNYSISKDISSERLNKYFIKEGDKLRVTQSIRKMVIFAQHDLVKNPPYCNMHLISCRNLLIYMTPILQKKIFTMLLFGLKLDGYLFLGSSENPISILKD
;
A
#
# COMPACT_ATOMS: atom_id res chain seq x y z
N MET A 1 -10.30 31.09 -14.03
CA MET A 1 -10.50 29.73 -14.58
C MET A 1 -11.92 29.68 -15.12
N SER A 2 -12.18 29.11 -16.30
CA SER A 2 -13.54 29.00 -16.80
C SER A 2 -14.34 28.10 -15.84
N GLU A 3 -15.59 28.46 -15.51
CA GLU A 3 -16.50 27.70 -14.64
C GLU A 3 -16.71 26.22 -15.07
N THR A 4 -16.14 25.78 -16.16
CA THR A 4 -16.26 24.43 -16.74
C THR A 4 -15.08 23.52 -16.49
N THR A 5 -13.92 24.02 -16.05
CA THR A 5 -12.73 23.19 -15.83
C THR A 5 -12.77 22.54 -14.45
N PRO A 6 -12.67 21.22 -14.33
CA PRO A 6 -12.73 20.55 -13.03
C PRO A 6 -11.52 20.87 -12.17
N HIS A 7 -11.74 21.02 -10.86
CA HIS A 7 -10.65 21.21 -9.90
C HIS A 7 -9.78 19.97 -9.80
N HIS A 8 -10.38 18.79 -9.76
CA HIS A 8 -9.74 17.48 -9.74
C HIS A 8 -10.45 16.54 -10.72
N ILE A 9 -9.75 15.52 -11.17
CA ILE A 9 -10.34 14.42 -11.94
C ILE A 9 -10.17 13.13 -11.13
N ILE A 10 -11.31 12.49 -10.85
CA ILE A 10 -11.39 11.27 -10.07
C ILE A 10 -11.57 10.09 -11.02
N ALA A 11 -10.62 9.15 -11.02
CA ALA A 11 -10.72 7.93 -11.80
C ALA A 11 -11.10 6.76 -10.87
N ILE A 12 -12.15 6.04 -11.23
CA ILE A 12 -12.67 4.90 -10.47
C ILE A 12 -12.42 3.63 -11.28
N GLY A 13 -11.52 2.78 -10.79
CA GLY A 13 -11.23 1.46 -11.34
C GLY A 13 -12.07 0.39 -10.64
N ALA A 14 -12.82 -0.39 -11.43
CA ALA A 14 -13.69 -1.46 -10.92
C ALA A 14 -13.73 -2.67 -11.87
N SER A 15 -14.09 -3.85 -11.36
CA SER A 15 -14.29 -5.07 -12.12
C SER A 15 -15.47 -5.87 -11.55
N ALA A 16 -15.35 -7.16 -11.33
CA ALA A 16 -16.38 -8.01 -10.73
C ALA A 16 -16.86 -7.42 -9.39
N GLY A 17 -18.19 -7.36 -9.17
CA GLY A 17 -18.80 -6.79 -7.96
C GLY A 17 -18.78 -5.26 -7.86
N GLY A 18 -18.10 -4.55 -8.77
CA GLY A 18 -17.91 -3.11 -8.69
C GLY A 18 -19.15 -2.25 -8.97
N MET A 19 -20.17 -2.79 -9.64
CA MET A 19 -21.36 -2.02 -10.03
C MET A 19 -22.18 -1.52 -8.84
N GLU A 20 -22.44 -2.38 -7.88
CA GLU A 20 -23.19 -2.01 -6.66
C GLU A 20 -22.40 -0.98 -5.84
N GLU A 21 -21.09 -1.13 -5.79
CA GLU A 21 -20.21 -0.20 -5.10
C GLU A 21 -20.14 1.18 -5.77
N ILE A 22 -20.14 1.21 -7.13
CA ILE A 22 -20.22 2.46 -7.91
C ILE A 22 -21.56 3.17 -7.63
N ASN A 23 -22.68 2.44 -7.62
CA ASN A 23 -24.00 3.01 -7.31
C ASN A 23 -24.00 3.61 -5.89
N LEU A 24 -23.53 2.85 -4.89
CA LEU A 24 -23.44 3.30 -3.51
C LEU A 24 -22.53 4.54 -3.35
N PHE A 25 -21.45 4.61 -4.11
CA PHE A 25 -20.59 5.79 -4.15
C PHE A 25 -21.35 7.02 -4.67
N PHE A 26 -22.06 6.89 -5.80
CA PHE A 26 -22.75 8.02 -6.43
C PHE A 26 -24.05 8.44 -5.74
N ASP A 27 -24.68 7.57 -4.95
CA ASP A 27 -25.78 7.95 -4.06
C ASP A 27 -25.38 9.04 -3.05
N HIS A 28 -24.08 9.09 -2.70
CA HIS A 28 -23.55 10.02 -1.71
C HIS A 28 -22.68 11.13 -2.32
N THR A 29 -22.55 11.17 -3.66
CA THR A 29 -21.67 12.14 -4.35
C THR A 29 -22.35 13.50 -4.50
N PRO A 30 -21.75 14.60 -4.00
CA PRO A 30 -22.27 15.95 -4.15
C PRO A 30 -21.92 16.55 -5.53
N LEU A 31 -22.45 17.76 -5.80
CA LEU A 31 -21.99 18.63 -6.88
C LEU A 31 -20.83 19.47 -6.35
N ASP A 32 -19.59 19.01 -6.57
CA ASP A 32 -18.38 19.52 -5.91
C ASP A 32 -17.35 20.15 -6.86
N GLY A 33 -17.72 20.33 -8.14
CA GLY A 33 -16.85 20.95 -9.12
C GLY A 33 -15.73 20.06 -9.65
N VAL A 34 -15.75 18.75 -9.34
CA VAL A 34 -14.82 17.73 -9.88
C VAL A 34 -15.46 16.97 -11.05
N ALA A 35 -14.65 16.16 -11.74
CA ALA A 35 -15.13 15.24 -12.76
C ALA A 35 -14.77 13.81 -12.40
N TYR A 36 -15.62 12.87 -12.80
CA TYR A 36 -15.45 11.45 -12.53
C TYR A 36 -15.27 10.66 -13.82
N VAL A 37 -14.34 9.72 -13.85
CA VAL A 37 -14.10 8.81 -14.96
C VAL A 37 -14.11 7.38 -14.45
N ILE A 38 -15.05 6.56 -14.95
CA ILE A 38 -15.21 5.18 -14.52
C ILE A 38 -14.57 4.27 -15.55
N ILE A 39 -13.62 3.47 -15.09
CA ILE A 39 -12.90 2.47 -15.86
C ILE A 39 -13.30 1.10 -15.32
N GLN A 40 -14.24 0.45 -15.98
CA GLN A 40 -14.74 -0.86 -15.57
C GLN A 40 -14.54 -1.90 -16.67
N HIS A 41 -14.12 -3.10 -16.28
CA HIS A 41 -14.13 -4.28 -17.15
C HIS A 41 -15.57 -4.76 -17.30
N LEU A 42 -16.23 -4.38 -18.39
CA LEU A 42 -17.61 -4.76 -18.67
C LEU A 42 -17.68 -5.93 -19.66
N SER A 43 -18.63 -6.85 -19.43
CA SER A 43 -19.08 -7.78 -20.48
C SER A 43 -19.90 -7.05 -21.53
N PRO A 44 -19.87 -7.49 -22.80
CA PRO A 44 -20.63 -6.87 -23.92
C PRO A 44 -22.10 -6.64 -23.63
N ASP A 45 -22.73 -7.55 -22.87
CA ASP A 45 -24.18 -7.55 -22.59
C ASP A 45 -24.63 -6.50 -21.55
N PHE A 46 -23.71 -5.84 -20.85
CA PHE A 46 -24.00 -4.87 -19.79
C PHE A 46 -23.99 -3.40 -20.22
N LYS A 47 -23.68 -3.11 -21.49
CA LYS A 47 -23.39 -1.77 -22.00
C LYS A 47 -24.52 -0.74 -21.83
N SER A 48 -25.75 -1.09 -22.21
CA SER A 48 -26.89 -0.16 -22.20
C SER A 48 -27.47 0.10 -20.80
N ARG A 49 -27.26 -0.83 -19.87
CA ARG A 49 -27.83 -0.76 -18.53
C ARG A 49 -27.02 0.10 -17.56
N MET A 50 -25.70 0.16 -17.71
CA MET A 50 -24.84 0.90 -16.79
C MET A 50 -25.09 2.41 -16.82
N LEU A 51 -25.22 3.01 -18.00
CA LEU A 51 -25.52 4.42 -18.13
C LEU A 51 -26.86 4.76 -17.51
N GLU A 52 -27.91 3.95 -17.79
CA GLU A 52 -29.23 4.15 -17.23
C GLU A 52 -29.26 3.95 -15.71
N LEU A 53 -28.65 2.88 -15.21
CA LEU A 53 -28.58 2.58 -13.77
C LEU A 53 -27.85 3.69 -13.03
N LEU A 54 -26.68 4.06 -13.47
CA LEU A 54 -25.88 5.08 -12.80
C LEU A 54 -26.53 6.47 -12.83
N SER A 55 -27.27 6.80 -13.92
CA SER A 55 -28.03 8.04 -14.00
C SER A 55 -29.16 8.14 -12.97
N ARG A 56 -29.61 7.01 -12.39
CA ARG A 56 -30.61 6.98 -11.31
C ARG A 56 -29.98 7.21 -9.92
N HIS A 57 -28.69 6.86 -9.75
CA HIS A 57 -27.94 6.98 -8.51
C HIS A 57 -27.13 8.26 -8.41
N SER A 58 -26.91 8.96 -9.54
CA SER A 58 -26.05 10.14 -9.59
C SER A 58 -26.84 11.41 -9.86
N LYS A 59 -26.53 12.48 -9.10
CA LYS A 59 -26.98 13.85 -9.41
C LYS A 59 -26.18 14.49 -10.54
N LEU A 60 -25.06 13.87 -10.93
CA LEU A 60 -24.17 14.34 -11.98
C LEU A 60 -24.64 13.84 -13.34
N LYS A 61 -24.28 14.56 -14.39
CA LYS A 61 -24.60 14.15 -15.76
C LYS A 61 -23.71 12.98 -16.20
N VAL A 62 -24.27 11.81 -16.42
CA VAL A 62 -23.54 10.61 -16.85
C VAL A 62 -23.49 10.55 -18.39
N LYS A 63 -22.32 10.25 -18.95
CA LYS A 63 -22.09 10.12 -20.39
C LYS A 63 -21.14 8.96 -20.69
N GLU A 64 -21.29 8.32 -21.86
CA GLU A 64 -20.24 7.49 -22.44
C GLU A 64 -19.15 8.41 -23.04
N ALA A 65 -17.88 8.08 -22.85
CA ALA A 65 -16.77 8.86 -23.36
C ALA A 65 -16.67 8.74 -24.89
N GLU A 66 -16.44 9.86 -25.55
CA GLU A 66 -16.16 9.96 -26.98
C GLU A 66 -14.70 10.40 -27.19
N ASN A 67 -14.14 10.04 -28.35
CA ASN A 67 -12.76 10.41 -28.66
C ASN A 67 -12.60 11.93 -28.74
N ARG A 68 -11.59 12.47 -28.05
CA ARG A 68 -11.30 13.91 -27.91
C ARG A 68 -12.38 14.70 -27.15
N MET A 69 -13.20 14.03 -26.33
CA MET A 69 -14.16 14.69 -25.47
C MET A 69 -13.45 15.42 -24.34
N THR A 70 -13.75 16.71 -24.16
CA THR A 70 -13.21 17.50 -23.04
C THR A 70 -13.89 17.11 -21.73
N VAL A 71 -13.09 16.92 -20.68
CA VAL A 71 -13.57 16.64 -19.33
C VAL A 71 -14.01 17.95 -18.66
N ILE A 72 -15.27 18.03 -18.27
CA ILE A 72 -15.84 19.20 -17.58
C ILE A 72 -16.39 18.82 -16.20
N CYS A 73 -16.46 19.79 -15.30
CA CYS A 73 -16.89 19.57 -13.91
C CYS A 73 -18.33 19.05 -13.82
N ASN A 74 -18.62 18.38 -12.70
CA ASN A 74 -19.94 17.81 -12.37
C ASN A 74 -20.47 16.83 -13.42
N GLN A 75 -19.57 16.07 -14.05
CA GLN A 75 -19.92 15.01 -14.99
C GLN A 75 -19.20 13.71 -14.69
N VAL A 76 -19.85 12.62 -15.09
CA VAL A 76 -19.33 11.25 -15.01
C VAL A 76 -19.15 10.70 -16.42
N TYR A 77 -17.95 10.21 -16.73
CA TYR A 77 -17.59 9.63 -18.01
C TYR A 77 -17.36 8.13 -17.87
N LEU A 78 -18.04 7.33 -18.69
CA LEU A 78 -17.90 5.88 -18.73
C LEU A 78 -16.98 5.47 -19.87
N ILE A 79 -16.04 4.55 -19.63
CA ILE A 79 -15.22 3.98 -20.70
C ILE A 79 -16.08 3.15 -21.65
N PRO A 80 -15.96 3.30 -23.00
CA PRO A 80 -16.56 2.38 -23.95
C PRO A 80 -15.97 0.96 -23.80
N HIS A 81 -16.80 -0.06 -23.99
CA HIS A 81 -16.49 -1.47 -23.71
C HIS A 81 -15.23 -2.00 -24.45
N ASP A 82 -15.07 -1.64 -25.71
CA ASP A 82 -14.06 -2.19 -26.65
C ASP A 82 -12.85 -1.26 -26.83
N LYS A 83 -12.71 -0.23 -25.99
CA LYS A 83 -11.65 0.77 -26.11
C LYS A 83 -10.72 0.78 -24.91
N PHE A 84 -9.47 1.16 -25.17
CA PHE A 84 -8.65 1.81 -24.16
C PHE A 84 -8.99 3.29 -24.11
N MET A 85 -8.86 3.87 -22.94
CA MET A 85 -9.05 5.29 -22.73
C MET A 85 -7.84 5.86 -21.98
N THR A 86 -7.39 7.03 -22.41
CA THR A 86 -6.38 7.85 -21.77
C THR A 86 -6.87 9.28 -21.67
N ILE A 87 -6.18 10.12 -20.90
CA ILE A 87 -6.44 11.56 -20.85
C ILE A 87 -5.19 12.33 -21.23
N LYS A 88 -5.36 13.41 -22.00
CA LYS A 88 -4.29 14.32 -22.39
C LYS A 88 -4.83 15.74 -22.58
N ASN A 89 -4.23 16.71 -21.91
CA ASN A 89 -4.66 18.12 -21.93
C ASN A 89 -6.15 18.28 -21.55
N GLY A 90 -6.63 17.52 -20.56
CA GLY A 90 -8.03 17.54 -20.13
C GLY A 90 -9.02 16.92 -21.12
N MET A 91 -8.57 16.19 -22.14
CA MET A 91 -9.41 15.51 -23.13
C MET A 91 -9.25 14.00 -23.05
N LEU A 92 -10.36 13.26 -23.13
CA LEU A 92 -10.38 11.81 -23.21
C LEU A 92 -10.01 11.35 -24.63
N ILE A 93 -9.05 10.46 -24.73
CA ILE A 93 -8.56 9.89 -25.99
C ILE A 93 -8.87 8.39 -25.97
N LEU A 94 -9.61 7.94 -26.99
CA LEU A 94 -9.97 6.53 -27.16
C LEU A 94 -9.07 5.87 -28.20
N SER A 95 -8.67 4.63 -27.94
CA SER A 95 -7.95 3.77 -28.89
C SER A 95 -8.53 2.37 -28.89
N GLU A 96 -8.34 1.64 -30.01
CA GLU A 96 -8.77 0.25 -30.14
C GLU A 96 -8.04 -0.65 -29.15
N LYS A 97 -8.74 -1.66 -28.62
CA LYS A 97 -8.07 -2.74 -27.90
C LYS A 97 -7.39 -3.65 -28.93
N GLU A 98 -6.06 -3.66 -28.92
CA GLU A 98 -5.31 -4.61 -29.73
C GLU A 98 -5.59 -6.05 -29.29
N ASN A 99 -5.65 -6.98 -30.26
CA ASN A 99 -5.80 -8.42 -29.98
C ASN A 99 -4.50 -9.01 -29.39
N VAL A 100 -4.09 -8.55 -28.22
CA VAL A 100 -2.93 -9.08 -27.49
C VAL A 100 -3.39 -10.25 -26.61
N LYS A 101 -2.69 -11.36 -26.67
CA LYS A 101 -2.88 -12.48 -25.73
C LYS A 101 -2.43 -12.04 -24.33
N GLY A 102 -3.38 -11.66 -23.47
CA GLY A 102 -3.11 -11.28 -22.09
C GLY A 102 -4.24 -10.45 -21.47
N PRO A 103 -4.22 -10.19 -20.15
CA PRO A 103 -5.20 -9.34 -19.50
C PRO A 103 -5.06 -7.88 -19.97
N HIS A 104 -6.16 -7.26 -20.34
CA HIS A 104 -6.19 -5.84 -20.71
C HIS A 104 -6.18 -4.99 -19.44
N LEU A 105 -5.04 -4.35 -19.15
CA LEU A 105 -4.84 -3.49 -17.97
C LEU A 105 -5.38 -2.07 -18.23
N THR A 106 -6.70 -1.95 -18.38
CA THR A 106 -7.36 -0.69 -18.76
C THR A 106 -7.31 0.35 -17.64
N ILE A 107 -7.36 -0.07 -16.38
CA ILE A 107 -7.29 0.82 -15.21
C ILE A 107 -5.88 1.39 -15.10
N ASN A 108 -4.84 0.57 -15.18
CA ASN A 108 -3.46 1.04 -15.18
C ASN A 108 -3.18 2.04 -16.30
N THR A 109 -3.69 1.76 -17.51
CA THR A 109 -3.51 2.63 -18.69
C THR A 109 -4.09 4.02 -18.43
N PHE A 110 -5.32 4.09 -17.92
CA PHE A 110 -5.96 5.37 -17.64
C PHE A 110 -5.29 6.10 -16.48
N PHE A 111 -5.02 5.42 -15.37
CA PHE A 111 -4.40 6.02 -14.18
C PHE A 111 -3.01 6.60 -14.46
N ASN A 112 -2.20 5.92 -15.29
CA ASN A 112 -0.90 6.43 -15.71
C ASN A 112 -1.05 7.74 -16.51
N SER A 113 -2.00 7.80 -17.45
CA SER A 113 -2.24 9.02 -18.24
C SER A 113 -2.83 10.14 -17.38
N LEU A 114 -3.71 9.82 -16.41
CA LEU A 114 -4.28 10.77 -15.48
C LEU A 114 -3.21 11.40 -14.58
N ALA A 115 -2.30 10.57 -14.08
CA ALA A 115 -1.16 11.03 -13.29
C ALA A 115 -0.28 12.03 -14.06
N ALA A 116 0.02 11.71 -15.34
CA ALA A 116 0.83 12.55 -16.20
C ALA A 116 0.14 13.87 -16.56
N ASP A 117 -1.19 13.85 -16.77
CA ASP A 117 -1.97 15.03 -17.21
C ASP A 117 -2.35 15.95 -16.06
N CYS A 118 -2.76 15.39 -14.93
CA CYS A 118 -3.37 16.13 -13.82
C CYS A 118 -2.44 16.34 -12.61
N GLY A 119 -1.34 15.57 -12.50
CA GLY A 119 -0.41 15.69 -11.38
C GLY A 119 -1.12 15.56 -10.02
N LYS A 120 -0.94 16.53 -9.15
CA LYS A 120 -1.55 16.60 -7.80
C LYS A 120 -3.08 16.61 -7.81
N LYS A 121 -3.71 16.95 -8.94
CA LYS A 121 -5.17 16.97 -9.11
C LYS A 121 -5.76 15.62 -9.50
N ALA A 122 -4.94 14.60 -9.66
CA ALA A 122 -5.36 13.23 -9.96
C ALA A 122 -5.81 12.53 -8.67
N ILE A 123 -7.00 11.91 -8.70
CA ILE A 123 -7.48 11.03 -7.62
C ILE A 123 -7.80 9.66 -8.23
N GLY A 124 -7.20 8.61 -7.68
CA GLY A 124 -7.45 7.23 -8.10
C GLY A 124 -8.21 6.45 -7.05
N ILE A 125 -9.28 5.78 -7.45
CA ILE A 125 -10.09 4.92 -6.58
C ILE A 125 -10.05 3.50 -7.13
N ILE A 126 -9.75 2.52 -6.28
CA ILE A 126 -9.83 1.10 -6.59
C ILE A 126 -10.98 0.49 -5.80
N LEU A 127 -12.02 0.06 -6.52
CA LEU A 127 -13.16 -0.70 -6.01
C LEU A 127 -12.96 -2.21 -6.18
N SER A 128 -14.00 -2.99 -5.90
CA SER A 128 -14.00 -4.45 -6.04
C SER A 128 -13.62 -4.91 -7.44
N GLY A 129 -12.86 -6.00 -7.50
CA GLY A 129 -12.44 -6.61 -8.74
C GLY A 129 -11.48 -7.78 -8.54
N LEU A 130 -11.32 -8.59 -9.59
CA LEU A 130 -10.37 -9.69 -9.65
C LEU A 130 -9.02 -9.21 -10.20
N GLY A 131 -7.93 -9.81 -9.72
CA GLY A 131 -6.57 -9.51 -10.17
C GLY A 131 -5.96 -8.28 -9.51
N SER A 132 -5.12 -7.56 -10.24
CA SER A 132 -4.30 -6.44 -9.73
C SER A 132 -4.28 -5.22 -10.66
N ASP A 133 -5.22 -5.12 -11.62
CA ASP A 133 -5.28 -3.95 -12.49
C ASP A 133 -5.55 -2.69 -11.66
N GLY A 134 -4.88 -1.60 -11.98
CA GLY A 134 -4.86 -0.36 -11.21
C GLY A 134 -3.66 -0.22 -10.27
N THR A 135 -2.99 -1.33 -9.88
CA THR A 135 -1.89 -1.29 -8.91
C THR A 135 -0.69 -0.46 -9.40
N GLU A 136 -0.29 -0.59 -10.66
CA GLU A 136 0.78 0.25 -11.23
C GLU A 136 0.29 1.70 -11.45
N GLY A 137 -0.98 1.86 -11.83
CA GLY A 137 -1.57 3.17 -12.03
C GLY A 137 -1.62 4.02 -10.75
N ILE A 138 -1.94 3.42 -9.60
CA ILE A 138 -1.91 4.15 -8.32
C ILE A 138 -0.50 4.59 -7.91
N LYS A 139 0.55 3.82 -8.26
CA LYS A 139 1.93 4.25 -8.07
C LYS A 139 2.24 5.52 -8.86
N ALA A 140 1.78 5.59 -10.11
CA ALA A 140 1.94 6.79 -10.94
C ALA A 140 1.21 8.00 -10.34
N ILE A 141 -0.05 7.83 -9.90
CA ILE A 141 -0.83 8.89 -9.24
C ILE A 141 -0.11 9.38 -7.98
N LYS A 142 0.40 8.48 -7.14
CA LYS A 142 1.14 8.86 -5.93
C LYS A 142 2.45 9.59 -6.23
N ASN A 143 3.19 9.13 -7.22
CA ASN A 143 4.44 9.78 -7.65
C ASN A 143 4.19 11.20 -8.20
N ALA A 144 3.02 11.42 -8.81
CA ALA A 144 2.58 12.73 -9.28
C ALA A 144 2.00 13.64 -8.15
N GLY A 145 1.95 13.14 -6.92
CA GLY A 145 1.43 13.86 -5.75
C GLY A 145 -0.08 13.80 -5.57
N GLY A 146 -0.78 12.95 -6.33
CA GLY A 146 -2.22 12.75 -6.25
C GLY A 146 -2.65 11.89 -5.06
N MET A 147 -3.97 11.72 -4.89
CA MET A 147 -4.60 10.92 -3.85
C MET A 147 -5.05 9.55 -4.36
N VAL A 148 -4.95 8.54 -3.51
CA VAL A 148 -5.42 7.18 -3.81
C VAL A 148 -6.33 6.67 -2.70
N ILE A 149 -7.51 6.16 -3.08
CA ILE A 149 -8.46 5.51 -2.18
C ILE A 149 -8.66 4.07 -2.63
N ALA A 150 -8.72 3.14 -1.69
CA ALA A 150 -9.11 1.75 -1.96
C ALA A 150 -10.35 1.36 -1.16
N ARG A 151 -11.16 0.51 -1.75
CA ARG A 151 -12.27 -0.18 -1.08
C ARG A 151 -11.74 -1.00 0.10
N SER A 152 -12.42 -0.97 1.24
CA SER A 152 -12.14 -1.86 2.36
C SER A 152 -12.36 -3.33 1.95
N PRO A 153 -11.35 -4.21 2.06
CA PRO A 153 -11.50 -5.60 1.65
C PRO A 153 -12.43 -6.42 2.53
N ALA A 154 -12.70 -5.97 3.77
CA ALA A 154 -13.41 -6.75 4.78
C ALA A 154 -14.82 -7.17 4.36
N ASN A 155 -15.54 -6.30 3.64
CA ASN A 155 -16.92 -6.53 3.20
C ASN A 155 -17.03 -6.61 1.67
N SER A 156 -15.93 -6.82 0.95
CA SER A 156 -15.90 -6.90 -0.52
C SER A 156 -16.01 -8.36 -0.97
N GLU A 157 -16.94 -8.66 -1.87
CA GLU A 157 -17.06 -9.98 -2.49
C GLU A 157 -15.84 -10.30 -3.36
N PHE A 158 -15.28 -9.29 -4.06
CA PHE A 158 -14.12 -9.41 -4.93
C PHE A 158 -12.99 -8.49 -4.46
N SER A 159 -12.34 -8.84 -3.37
CA SER A 159 -11.35 -7.99 -2.68
C SER A 159 -9.94 -8.01 -3.28
N SER A 160 -9.70 -8.75 -4.38
CA SER A 160 -8.35 -8.95 -4.94
C SER A 160 -7.70 -7.65 -5.43
N MET A 161 -8.41 -6.83 -6.22
CA MET A 161 -7.91 -5.54 -6.69
C MET A 161 -7.64 -4.55 -5.55
N PRO A 162 -8.60 -4.26 -4.63
CA PRO A 162 -8.31 -3.35 -3.52
C PRO A 162 -7.22 -3.88 -2.58
N SER A 163 -7.14 -5.19 -2.33
CA SER A 163 -6.06 -5.77 -1.53
C SER A 163 -4.69 -5.58 -2.20
N SER A 164 -4.59 -5.76 -3.53
CA SER A 164 -3.37 -5.50 -4.29
C SER A 164 -2.96 -4.03 -4.24
N ALA A 165 -3.93 -3.11 -4.34
CA ALA A 165 -3.68 -1.69 -4.18
C ALA A 165 -3.17 -1.34 -2.77
N ILE A 166 -3.83 -1.85 -1.72
CA ILE A 166 -3.46 -1.63 -0.32
C ILE A 166 -2.07 -2.20 -0.03
N ALA A 167 -1.74 -3.37 -0.57
CA ALA A 167 -0.42 -4.01 -0.42
C ALA A 167 0.75 -3.17 -0.96
N THR A 168 0.50 -2.18 -1.83
CA THR A 168 1.54 -1.23 -2.26
C THR A 168 2.01 -0.29 -1.15
N GLY A 169 1.23 -0.11 -0.09
CA GLY A 169 1.47 0.89 0.95
C GLY A 169 1.25 2.34 0.49
N LEU A 170 0.72 2.56 -0.72
CA LEU A 170 0.56 3.89 -1.33
C LEU A 170 -0.87 4.43 -1.24
N VAL A 171 -1.81 3.62 -0.75
CA VAL A 171 -3.21 4.01 -0.57
C VAL A 171 -3.33 4.99 0.60
N ASP A 172 -3.97 6.12 0.37
CA ASP A 172 -4.18 7.15 1.39
C ASP A 172 -5.33 6.78 2.33
N PHE A 173 -6.41 6.24 1.76
CA PHE A 173 -7.61 5.87 2.52
C PHE A 173 -8.11 4.49 2.11
N VAL A 174 -8.50 3.69 3.10
CA VAL A 174 -9.20 2.42 2.91
C VAL A 174 -10.61 2.61 3.47
N LEU A 175 -11.61 2.73 2.60
CA LEU A 175 -12.97 3.14 2.96
C LEU A 175 -14.03 2.25 2.33
N GLU A 176 -15.22 2.24 2.94
CA GLU A 176 -16.44 1.76 2.30
C GLU A 176 -16.89 2.76 1.21
N PRO A 177 -17.49 2.31 0.09
CA PRO A 177 -17.84 3.19 -1.03
C PRO A 177 -18.69 4.41 -0.65
N ALA A 178 -19.63 4.26 0.28
CA ALA A 178 -20.49 5.35 0.75
C ALA A 178 -19.72 6.48 1.48
N LEU A 179 -18.55 6.19 2.03
CA LEU A 179 -17.72 7.16 2.77
C LEU A 179 -16.69 7.87 1.89
N MET A 180 -16.43 7.34 0.69
CA MET A 180 -15.41 7.89 -0.21
C MET A 180 -15.74 9.31 -0.72
N PRO A 181 -16.98 9.66 -1.09
CA PRO A 181 -17.32 11.01 -1.56
C PRO A 181 -17.01 12.10 -0.55
N ALA A 182 -17.31 11.87 0.74
CA ALA A 182 -16.98 12.81 1.80
C ALA A 182 -15.47 13.02 1.95
N ALA A 183 -14.68 11.95 1.90
CA ALA A 183 -13.23 12.02 1.96
C ALA A 183 -12.63 12.76 0.74
N ILE A 184 -13.24 12.62 -0.45
CA ILE A 184 -12.85 13.36 -1.66
C ILE A 184 -13.18 14.84 -1.51
N GLU A 185 -14.39 15.17 -1.07
CA GLU A 185 -14.83 16.56 -0.86
C GLU A 185 -13.90 17.28 0.13
N ASP A 186 -13.57 16.64 1.25
CA ASP A 186 -12.62 17.18 2.23
C ASP A 186 -11.23 17.37 1.62
N TYR A 187 -10.74 16.40 0.84
CA TYR A 187 -9.45 16.51 0.17
C TYR A 187 -9.43 17.64 -0.85
N VAL A 188 -10.48 17.78 -1.69
CA VAL A 188 -10.59 18.81 -2.71
C VAL A 188 -10.67 20.20 -2.05
N LYS A 189 -11.47 20.38 -1.01
CA LYS A 189 -11.56 21.64 -0.26
C LYS A 189 -10.23 22.02 0.38
N ASN A 190 -9.60 21.07 1.06
CA ASN A 190 -8.32 21.29 1.74
C ASN A 190 -7.15 21.45 0.75
N SER A 191 -7.20 20.82 -0.44
CA SER A 191 -6.15 20.99 -1.45
C SER A 191 -6.21 22.37 -2.12
N ILE A 192 -7.34 23.07 -2.11
CA ILE A 192 -7.44 24.49 -2.51
C ILE A 192 -6.68 25.35 -1.51
N ASP A 193 -6.77 25.05 -0.21
CA ASP A 193 -6.03 25.75 0.85
C ASP A 193 -4.56 25.31 0.94
N LEU A 194 -4.22 24.08 0.52
CA LEU A 194 -2.85 23.51 0.51
C LEU A 194 -1.98 23.94 -0.67
N LEU A 195 -2.52 24.63 -1.66
CA LEU A 195 -1.74 25.28 -2.73
C LEU A 195 -1.08 26.59 -2.23
N THR A 196 -1.41 27.06 -1.04
CA THR A 196 -0.65 28.06 -0.32
C THR A 196 0.46 27.34 0.44
N ASP A 197 1.70 27.62 0.07
CA ASP A 197 2.95 27.21 0.73
C ASP A 197 2.91 27.70 2.19
N ASN A 198 2.35 26.89 3.09
CA ASN A 198 2.11 27.29 4.47
C ASN A 198 3.35 26.96 5.31
N SER A 199 4.27 27.91 5.40
CA SER A 199 5.38 27.90 6.36
C SER A 199 4.94 27.64 7.81
N GLU A 200 3.65 27.81 8.12
CA GLU A 200 3.02 27.54 9.39
C GLU A 200 2.74 26.05 9.62
N ASP A 201 2.29 25.32 8.60
CA ASP A 201 2.08 23.87 8.68
C ASP A 201 3.40 23.12 8.90
N ASP A 202 4.48 23.57 8.26
CA ASP A 202 5.81 22.99 8.47
C ASP A 202 6.32 23.23 9.89
N LYS A 203 6.07 24.41 10.46
CA LYS A 203 6.41 24.72 11.86
C LYS A 203 5.59 23.87 12.84
N ASN A 204 4.28 23.76 12.60
CA ASN A 204 3.39 22.96 13.44
C ASN A 204 3.72 21.46 13.34
N LEU A 205 4.02 20.97 12.14
CA LEU A 205 4.46 19.59 11.93
C LEU A 205 5.75 19.30 12.71
N LYS A 206 6.74 20.20 12.61
CA LYS A 206 7.99 20.05 13.37
C LYS A 206 7.71 20.02 14.87
N ALA A 207 6.88 20.90 15.38
CA ALA A 207 6.50 20.94 16.80
C ALA A 207 5.77 19.63 17.23
N ILE A 208 4.93 19.05 16.35
CA ILE A 208 4.27 17.76 16.60
C ILE A 208 5.32 16.62 16.65
N ILE A 209 6.28 16.60 15.73
CA ILE A 209 7.36 15.60 15.73
C ILE A 209 8.22 15.73 17.01
N ASP A 210 8.58 16.95 17.39
CA ASP A 210 9.35 17.21 18.60
C ASP A 210 8.55 16.77 19.86
N LEU A 211 7.24 17.05 19.92
CA LEU A 211 6.37 16.59 20.99
C LEU A 211 6.32 15.05 21.10
N ILE A 212 6.20 14.35 19.95
CA ILE A 212 6.23 12.89 19.92
C ILE A 212 7.59 12.37 20.43
N LYS A 213 8.69 12.98 20.00
CA LYS A 213 10.04 12.61 20.43
C LYS A 213 10.28 12.79 21.94
N GLU A 214 9.68 13.80 22.55
CA GLU A 214 9.74 14.06 23.99
C GLU A 214 8.91 13.08 24.81
N THR A 215 7.78 12.65 24.28
CA THR A 215 6.79 11.83 25.00
C THR A 215 6.86 10.34 24.67
N SER A 216 7.60 9.96 23.62
CA SER A 216 7.68 8.60 23.08
C SER A 216 9.16 8.22 22.81
N PRO A 217 9.52 6.94 22.88
CA PRO A 217 10.86 6.49 22.47
C PRO A 217 11.10 6.61 20.97
N LEU A 218 10.08 6.96 20.16
CA LEU A 218 10.14 7.00 18.71
C LEU A 218 10.58 8.39 18.21
N ASP A 219 11.36 8.42 17.14
CA ASP A 219 11.85 9.64 16.52
C ASP A 219 11.54 9.60 15.00
N PHE A 220 10.69 10.52 14.56
CA PHE A 220 10.27 10.63 13.15
C PHE A 220 10.94 11.81 12.43
N SER A 221 11.96 12.44 13.05
CA SER A 221 12.65 13.60 12.47
C SER A 221 13.30 13.32 11.11
N ASP A 222 13.75 12.08 10.91
CA ASP A 222 14.39 11.63 9.67
C ASP A 222 13.45 10.86 8.73
N TYR A 223 12.14 10.92 8.98
CA TYR A 223 11.12 10.43 8.05
C TYR A 223 10.78 11.50 7.02
N LYS A 224 10.32 11.08 5.84
CA LYS A 224 9.89 12.02 4.80
C LYS A 224 8.73 12.88 5.33
N GLN A 225 8.97 14.17 5.44
CA GLN A 225 8.00 15.13 6.00
C GLN A 225 6.65 15.08 5.30
N THR A 226 6.63 14.89 3.98
CA THR A 226 5.39 14.74 3.21
C THR A 226 4.55 13.55 3.66
N THR A 227 5.18 12.46 4.08
CA THR A 227 4.48 11.27 4.61
C THR A 227 3.89 11.55 5.98
N ILE A 228 4.69 12.14 6.87
CA ILE A 228 4.25 12.48 8.24
C ILE A 228 3.15 13.55 8.20
N LEU A 229 3.33 14.63 7.44
CA LEU A 229 2.35 15.70 7.29
C LEU A 229 0.99 15.18 6.84
N ARG A 230 0.97 14.35 5.78
CA ARG A 230 -0.26 13.75 5.26
C ARG A 230 -1.00 12.93 6.32
N ARG A 231 -0.28 12.12 7.10
CA ARG A 231 -0.87 11.28 8.16
C ARG A 231 -1.34 12.10 9.33
N THR A 232 -0.59 13.14 9.71
CA THR A 232 -0.99 14.09 10.75
C THR A 232 -2.26 14.82 10.36
N LYS A 233 -2.31 15.37 9.12
CA LYS A 233 -3.52 16.06 8.61
C LYS A 233 -4.72 15.12 8.56
N ARG A 234 -4.53 13.90 8.07
CA ARG A 234 -5.58 12.88 8.04
C ARG A 234 -6.17 12.65 9.44
N ARG A 235 -5.31 12.46 10.45
CA ARG A 235 -5.77 12.21 11.81
C ARG A 235 -6.43 13.45 12.44
N ALA A 236 -5.88 14.63 12.21
CA ALA A 236 -6.49 15.90 12.62
C ALA A 236 -7.91 16.04 12.04
N THR A 237 -8.10 15.71 10.75
CA THR A 237 -9.42 15.73 10.11
C THR A 237 -10.39 14.73 10.74
N TYR A 238 -9.96 13.53 11.11
CA TYR A 238 -10.81 12.58 11.86
C TYR A 238 -11.24 13.11 13.23
N GLY A 239 -10.39 13.92 13.87
CA GLY A 239 -10.71 14.62 15.10
C GLY A 239 -11.52 15.91 14.89
N ASN A 240 -11.97 16.22 13.66
CA ASN A 240 -12.66 17.46 13.28
C ASN A 240 -11.85 18.75 13.52
N PHE A 241 -10.52 18.67 13.50
CA PHE A 241 -9.65 19.84 13.56
C PHE A 241 -9.51 20.48 12.17
N THR A 242 -9.65 21.79 12.11
CA THR A 242 -9.54 22.58 10.87
C THR A 242 -8.13 23.10 10.61
N SER A 243 -7.26 23.07 11.62
CA SER A 243 -5.86 23.51 11.51
C SER A 243 -4.90 22.57 12.24
N LEU A 244 -3.64 22.49 11.78
CA LEU A 244 -2.60 21.76 12.51
C LEU A 244 -2.22 22.44 13.83
N SER A 245 -2.42 23.75 13.95
CA SER A 245 -2.20 24.50 15.20
C SER A 245 -3.17 24.05 16.29
N ASP A 246 -4.45 23.94 15.97
CA ASP A 246 -5.47 23.48 16.92
C ASP A 246 -5.22 22.02 17.31
N TYR A 247 -4.85 21.18 16.35
CA TYR A 247 -4.52 19.78 16.60
C TYR A 247 -3.26 19.65 17.48
N LEU A 248 -2.22 20.45 17.25
CA LEU A 248 -1.03 20.51 18.11
C LEU A 248 -1.39 20.88 19.55
N ASN A 249 -2.26 21.88 19.73
CA ASN A 249 -2.73 22.29 21.06
C ASN A 249 -3.51 21.16 21.75
N PHE A 250 -4.32 20.41 21.01
CA PHE A 250 -5.02 19.23 21.52
C PHE A 250 -4.05 18.12 21.92
N LEU A 251 -3.03 17.84 21.08
CA LEU A 251 -2.01 16.83 21.37
C LEU A 251 -1.25 17.13 22.68
N LYS A 252 -0.95 18.40 22.97
CA LYS A 252 -0.23 18.79 24.21
C LYS A 252 -0.97 18.42 25.50
N VAL A 253 -2.30 18.31 25.44
CA VAL A 253 -3.14 18.02 26.60
C VAL A 253 -3.76 16.61 26.58
N THR A 254 -3.49 15.83 25.52
CA THR A 254 -4.10 14.49 25.32
C THR A 254 -3.02 13.47 24.95
N PRO A 255 -2.33 12.88 25.94
CA PRO A 255 -1.26 11.89 25.69
C PRO A 255 -1.72 10.67 24.88
N GLU A 256 -2.95 10.22 25.07
CA GLU A 256 -3.54 9.07 24.35
C GLU A 256 -3.65 9.35 22.85
N GLU A 257 -3.84 10.61 22.48
CA GLU A 257 -3.89 10.99 21.07
C GLU A 257 -2.49 11.02 20.45
N ILE A 258 -1.47 11.40 21.21
CA ILE A 258 -0.06 11.29 20.76
C ILE A 258 0.28 9.84 20.44
N GLU A 259 -0.09 8.91 21.33
CA GLU A 259 0.13 7.48 21.10
C GLU A 259 -0.60 6.99 19.85
N SER A 260 -1.83 7.44 19.66
CA SER A 260 -2.65 7.08 18.51
C SER A 260 -2.09 7.66 17.19
N LEU A 261 -1.62 8.91 17.20
CA LEU A 261 -0.94 9.54 16.05
C LEU A 261 0.37 8.83 15.74
N THR A 262 1.13 8.47 16.76
CA THR A 262 2.38 7.72 16.63
C THR A 262 2.16 6.38 15.94
N LYS A 263 1.09 5.65 16.29
CA LYS A 263 0.68 4.41 15.62
C LYS A 263 0.31 4.63 14.15
N GLU A 264 -0.30 5.78 13.81
CA GLU A 264 -0.58 6.13 12.40
C GLU A 264 0.69 6.29 11.56
N PHE A 265 1.81 6.69 12.16
CA PHE A 265 3.09 6.82 11.47
C PHE A 265 3.76 5.46 11.21
N LEU A 266 3.48 4.45 12.02
CA LEU A 266 3.96 3.09 11.84
C LEU A 266 3.10 2.36 10.80
N ILE A 267 3.70 2.03 9.66
CA ILE A 267 3.00 1.42 8.52
C ILE A 267 3.19 -0.09 8.58
N SER A 268 2.26 -0.77 9.25
CA SER A 268 2.32 -2.23 9.46
C SER A 268 1.47 -2.98 8.42
N VAL A 269 1.72 -2.73 7.10
CA VAL A 269 1.03 -3.44 6.02
C VAL A 269 1.96 -4.46 5.36
N SER A 270 1.60 -5.73 5.44
CA SER A 270 2.33 -6.84 4.83
C SER A 270 1.37 -7.86 4.21
N SER A 271 1.87 -8.73 3.35
CA SER A 271 1.13 -9.88 2.82
C SER A 271 2.06 -11.09 2.64
N PHE A 272 1.48 -12.29 2.63
CA PHE A 272 2.24 -13.51 2.35
C PHE A 272 2.77 -13.49 0.92
N PHE A 273 4.05 -13.86 0.75
CA PHE A 273 4.75 -13.94 -0.54
C PHE A 273 4.62 -12.68 -1.40
N ARG A 274 4.59 -11.50 -0.76
CA ARG A 274 4.53 -10.20 -1.44
C ARG A 274 5.65 -10.06 -2.46
N ASP A 275 5.31 -9.71 -3.73
CA ASP A 275 6.19 -9.75 -4.90
C ASP A 275 6.66 -11.19 -5.18
N SER A 276 5.73 -12.06 -5.58
CA SER A 276 5.90 -13.53 -5.70
C SER A 276 7.14 -13.94 -6.51
N GLU A 277 7.47 -13.23 -7.59
CA GLU A 277 8.67 -13.47 -8.41
C GLU A 277 9.96 -13.32 -7.58
N ALA A 278 10.02 -12.35 -6.68
CA ALA A 278 11.17 -12.15 -5.82
C ALA A 278 11.30 -13.30 -4.80
N PHE A 279 10.19 -13.76 -4.22
CA PHE A 279 10.19 -14.94 -3.34
C PHE A 279 10.56 -16.21 -4.07
N GLU A 280 10.14 -16.38 -5.34
CA GLU A 280 10.58 -17.50 -6.18
C GLU A 280 12.10 -17.47 -6.43
N TYR A 281 12.67 -16.29 -6.66
CA TYR A 281 14.12 -16.14 -6.80
C TYR A 281 14.85 -16.52 -5.51
N ILE A 282 14.36 -16.05 -4.35
CA ILE A 282 14.88 -16.44 -3.04
C ILE A 282 14.85 -17.96 -2.88
N GLN A 283 13.73 -18.61 -3.19
CA GLN A 283 13.57 -20.07 -3.08
C GLN A 283 14.47 -20.85 -4.03
N LYS A 284 14.57 -20.42 -5.30
CA LYS A 284 15.25 -21.18 -6.34
C LYS A 284 16.76 -20.93 -6.42
N LYS A 285 17.24 -19.77 -5.93
CA LYS A 285 18.63 -19.34 -6.08
C LYS A 285 19.31 -19.02 -4.75
N VAL A 286 18.74 -18.14 -3.96
CA VAL A 286 19.42 -17.58 -2.77
C VAL A 286 19.51 -18.60 -1.64
N LEU A 287 18.37 -19.15 -1.22
CA LEU A 287 18.35 -20.15 -0.12
C LEU A 287 19.16 -21.42 -0.45
N PRO A 288 19.07 -22.02 -1.66
CA PRO A 288 19.92 -23.16 -1.99
C PRO A 288 21.42 -22.83 -1.96
N ASP A 289 21.85 -21.64 -2.41
CA ASP A 289 23.24 -21.23 -2.34
C ASP A 289 23.72 -21.07 -0.88
N ILE A 290 22.91 -20.44 -0.04
CA ILE A 290 23.19 -20.31 1.40
C ILE A 290 23.30 -21.70 2.05
N LEU A 291 22.31 -22.59 1.82
CA LEU A 291 22.28 -23.93 2.41
C LEU A 291 23.46 -24.80 1.99
N LYS A 292 23.93 -24.64 0.75
CA LYS A 292 25.12 -25.35 0.24
C LYS A 292 26.41 -24.88 0.93
N LYS A 293 26.50 -23.63 1.31
CA LYS A 293 27.69 -23.00 1.96
C LYS A 293 27.74 -23.22 3.47
N LEU A 294 26.64 -23.69 4.10
CA LEU A 294 26.62 -23.96 5.55
C LEU A 294 27.55 -25.10 5.91
N ILE A 295 28.45 -24.82 6.83
CA ILE A 295 29.35 -25.85 7.38
C ILE A 295 28.60 -26.80 8.36
N PRO A 296 29.10 -28.00 8.64
CA PRO A 296 28.53 -28.91 9.63
C PRO A 296 28.40 -28.24 11.01
N GLY A 297 27.20 -28.33 11.62
CA GLY A 297 26.92 -27.70 12.91
C GLY A 297 26.55 -26.23 12.85
N GLU A 298 26.67 -25.58 11.71
CA GLU A 298 26.27 -24.17 11.56
C GLU A 298 24.74 -24.01 11.46
N GLU A 299 24.21 -23.01 12.18
CA GLU A 299 22.81 -22.62 12.15
C GLU A 299 22.55 -21.69 10.95
N LEU A 300 21.42 -21.87 10.26
CA LEU A 300 20.93 -20.87 9.30
C LEU A 300 20.33 -19.70 10.07
N LYS A 301 20.88 -18.50 9.87
CA LYS A 301 20.42 -17.26 10.51
C LYS A 301 19.88 -16.31 9.46
N ILE A 302 18.63 -15.90 9.63
CA ILE A 302 17.94 -14.93 8.80
C ILE A 302 17.45 -13.79 9.70
N TRP A 303 17.55 -12.57 9.25
CA TRP A 303 16.98 -11.42 9.94
C TRP A 303 15.96 -10.72 9.04
N VAL A 304 14.73 -10.57 9.53
CA VAL A 304 13.67 -9.79 8.89
C VAL A 304 13.51 -8.51 9.67
N ALA A 305 13.98 -7.41 9.13
CA ALA A 305 13.98 -6.09 9.74
C ALA A 305 12.75 -5.29 9.26
N GLY A 306 11.93 -4.80 10.19
CA GLY A 306 10.63 -4.20 9.89
C GLY A 306 9.60 -5.26 9.48
N CYS A 307 9.43 -6.30 10.30
CA CYS A 307 8.62 -7.47 9.98
C CYS A 307 7.10 -7.25 10.04
N ALA A 308 6.64 -6.11 10.54
CA ALA A 308 5.24 -5.78 10.71
C ALA A 308 4.43 -6.92 11.36
N THR A 309 3.34 -7.33 10.74
CA THR A 309 2.44 -8.39 11.22
C THR A 309 2.91 -9.83 10.91
N GLY A 310 4.13 -9.99 10.35
CA GLY A 310 4.86 -11.27 10.30
C GLY A 310 4.64 -12.11 9.05
N GLU A 311 3.85 -11.70 8.07
CA GLU A 311 3.56 -12.46 6.84
C GLU A 311 4.83 -12.77 6.05
N GLU A 312 5.75 -11.80 5.93
CA GLU A 312 7.04 -12.00 5.26
C GLU A 312 7.92 -13.02 5.99
N VAL A 313 7.93 -12.93 7.32
CA VAL A 313 8.70 -13.84 8.18
C VAL A 313 8.27 -15.28 7.95
N TYR A 314 6.96 -15.52 8.01
CA TYR A 314 6.41 -16.86 7.83
C TYR A 314 6.53 -17.33 6.38
N SER A 315 6.50 -16.42 5.39
CA SER A 315 6.78 -16.77 4.00
C SER A 315 8.20 -17.28 3.83
N LEU A 316 9.20 -16.61 4.41
CA LEU A 316 10.59 -17.08 4.41
C LEU A 316 10.76 -18.40 5.18
N ALA A 317 10.10 -18.55 6.33
CA ALA A 317 10.16 -19.77 7.13
C ALA A 317 9.59 -20.98 6.35
N ILE A 318 8.49 -20.79 5.61
CA ILE A 318 7.90 -21.81 4.74
C ILE A 318 8.88 -22.19 3.64
N LEU A 319 9.50 -21.23 2.94
CA LEU A 319 10.47 -21.53 1.88
C LEU A 319 11.69 -22.29 2.42
N VAL A 320 12.15 -21.96 3.61
CA VAL A 320 13.25 -22.68 4.25
C VAL A 320 12.84 -24.12 4.57
N ASP A 321 11.64 -24.32 5.19
CA ASP A 321 11.14 -25.67 5.51
C ASP A 321 11.01 -26.56 4.27
N GLU A 322 10.56 -25.99 3.15
CA GLU A 322 10.43 -26.72 1.87
C GLU A 322 11.78 -27.21 1.33
N LEU A 323 12.87 -26.52 1.66
CA LEU A 323 14.24 -26.89 1.23
C LEU A 323 14.97 -27.78 2.24
N LEU A 324 14.52 -27.87 3.48
CA LEU A 324 15.11 -28.70 4.53
C LEU A 324 14.72 -30.18 4.34
N THR A 325 15.33 -30.83 3.35
CA THR A 325 15.09 -32.21 3.00
C THR A 325 16.39 -33.03 3.06
N GLY A 326 16.28 -34.33 3.19
CA GLY A 326 17.45 -35.26 3.17
C GLY A 326 18.46 -34.89 4.27
N LYS A 327 19.72 -34.66 3.89
CA LYS A 327 20.83 -34.31 4.82
C LYS A 327 20.69 -32.94 5.48
N LEU A 328 19.78 -32.07 4.99
CA LEU A 328 19.53 -30.75 5.55
C LEU A 328 18.41 -30.74 6.58
N LYS A 329 17.70 -31.86 6.79
CA LYS A 329 16.51 -31.94 7.64
C LYS A 329 16.78 -31.53 9.10
N ASP A 330 17.98 -31.81 9.60
CA ASP A 330 18.35 -31.55 11.00
C ASP A 330 19.08 -30.19 11.20
N LYS A 331 19.13 -29.35 10.14
CA LYS A 331 19.72 -28.02 10.27
C LYS A 331 18.86 -27.12 11.15
N VAL A 332 19.51 -26.48 12.11
CA VAL A 332 18.87 -25.49 12.97
C VAL A 332 18.69 -24.18 12.21
N VAL A 333 17.47 -23.67 12.25
CA VAL A 333 17.09 -22.39 11.61
C VAL A 333 16.65 -21.41 12.67
N LYS A 334 17.18 -20.19 12.59
CA LYS A 334 16.77 -19.06 13.43
C LYS A 334 16.44 -17.86 12.56
N ILE A 335 15.18 -17.46 12.56
CA ILE A 335 14.70 -16.27 11.87
C ILE A 335 14.40 -15.21 12.93
N PHE A 336 15.25 -14.20 13.00
CA PHE A 336 15.02 -13.03 13.85
C PHE A 336 14.08 -12.08 13.12
N ALA A 337 12.93 -11.86 13.70
CA ALA A 337 11.87 -11.00 13.15
C ALA A 337 11.71 -9.79 14.04
N THR A 338 12.05 -8.63 13.54
CA THR A 338 12.10 -7.42 14.37
C THR A 338 11.26 -6.30 13.79
N ASP A 339 10.62 -5.56 14.68
CA ASP A 339 9.88 -4.34 14.35
C ASP A 339 9.94 -3.37 15.53
N ILE A 340 9.68 -2.11 15.29
CA ILE A 340 9.55 -1.10 16.32
C ILE A 340 8.16 -1.13 16.96
N ASP A 341 7.14 -1.60 16.21
CA ASP A 341 5.75 -1.72 16.64
C ASP A 341 5.52 -2.99 17.46
N SER A 342 5.42 -2.83 18.78
CA SER A 342 5.15 -3.93 19.69
C SER A 342 3.78 -4.59 19.47
N ALA A 343 2.77 -3.84 19.02
CA ALA A 343 1.44 -4.38 18.75
C ALA A 343 1.45 -5.29 17.51
N ALA A 344 2.18 -4.89 16.44
CA ALA A 344 2.40 -5.71 15.28
C ALA A 344 3.16 -7.00 15.61
N LEU A 345 4.20 -6.91 16.46
CA LEU A 345 4.95 -8.08 16.93
C LEU A 345 4.09 -9.05 17.75
N LEU A 346 3.22 -8.53 18.62
CA LEU A 346 2.27 -9.37 19.36
C LEU A 346 1.29 -10.09 18.43
N TYR A 347 0.83 -9.40 17.40
CA TYR A 347 -0.02 -10.01 16.37
C TYR A 347 0.74 -11.11 15.61
N ALA A 348 1.92 -10.80 15.10
CA ALA A 348 2.79 -11.72 14.39
C ALA A 348 3.12 -12.96 15.23
N GLY A 349 3.44 -12.79 16.51
CA GLY A 349 3.77 -13.86 17.45
C GLY A 349 2.61 -14.84 17.68
N LYS A 350 1.34 -14.39 17.57
CA LYS A 350 0.16 -15.27 17.62
C LYS A 350 0.11 -16.20 16.42
N GLY A 351 0.61 -15.75 15.26
CA GLY A 351 0.57 -16.49 13.99
C GLY A 351 -0.85 -16.84 13.55
N LEU A 352 -1.83 -15.98 13.85
CA LEU A 352 -3.25 -16.19 13.60
C LEU A 352 -3.77 -15.08 12.68
N TYR A 353 -4.12 -15.45 11.45
CA TYR A 353 -4.51 -14.54 10.39
C TYR A 353 -5.95 -14.78 9.94
N ASN A 354 -6.58 -13.79 9.33
CA ASN A 354 -7.89 -13.95 8.71
C ASN A 354 -7.81 -14.90 7.51
N TYR A 355 -8.88 -15.62 7.21
CA TYR A 355 -8.93 -16.57 6.09
C TYR A 355 -8.64 -15.92 4.74
N SER A 356 -8.78 -14.61 4.62
CA SER A 356 -8.48 -13.82 3.40
C SER A 356 -7.04 -14.00 2.89
N ILE A 357 -6.06 -14.34 3.76
CA ILE A 357 -4.67 -14.61 3.34
C ILE A 357 -4.54 -15.83 2.43
N SER A 358 -5.56 -16.71 2.41
CA SER A 358 -5.57 -17.90 1.55
C SER A 358 -5.43 -17.59 0.05
N LYS A 359 -5.71 -16.35 -0.35
CA LYS A 359 -5.55 -15.89 -1.73
C LYS A 359 -4.09 -15.72 -2.15
N ASP A 360 -3.22 -15.44 -1.18
CA ASP A 360 -1.79 -15.16 -1.40
C ASP A 360 -0.93 -16.43 -1.25
N ILE A 361 -1.55 -17.56 -0.87
CA ILE A 361 -0.86 -18.78 -0.51
C ILE A 361 -1.43 -19.95 -1.35
N SER A 362 -0.55 -20.76 -1.96
CA SER A 362 -1.01 -21.93 -2.70
C SER A 362 -1.75 -22.93 -1.81
N SER A 363 -2.72 -23.67 -2.36
CA SER A 363 -3.51 -24.66 -1.62
C SER A 363 -2.63 -25.72 -0.95
N GLU A 364 -1.52 -26.08 -1.57
CA GLU A 364 -0.55 -27.04 -1.02
C GLU A 364 0.11 -26.49 0.25
N ARG A 365 0.59 -25.23 0.22
CA ARG A 365 1.16 -24.55 1.37
C ARG A 365 0.14 -24.30 2.48
N LEU A 366 -1.10 -23.94 2.12
CA LEU A 366 -2.19 -23.77 3.08
C LEU A 366 -2.42 -25.06 3.86
N ASN A 367 -2.56 -26.19 3.16
CA ASN A 367 -2.82 -27.47 3.79
C ASN A 367 -1.66 -27.97 4.66
N LYS A 368 -0.40 -27.64 4.30
CA LYS A 368 0.79 -28.11 5.01
C LYS A 368 1.15 -27.21 6.20
N TYR A 369 1.02 -25.90 6.08
CA TYR A 369 1.59 -24.96 7.03
C TYR A 369 0.58 -24.17 7.84
N PHE A 370 -0.72 -24.37 7.59
CA PHE A 370 -1.76 -23.65 8.32
C PHE A 370 -2.82 -24.62 8.87
N ILE A 371 -3.34 -24.28 10.03
CA ILE A 371 -4.45 -24.96 10.68
C ILE A 371 -5.65 -24.02 10.65
N LYS A 372 -6.78 -24.48 10.13
CA LYS A 372 -8.01 -23.67 10.09
C LYS A 372 -8.65 -23.64 11.48
N GLU A 373 -8.88 -22.45 12.01
CA GLU A 373 -9.56 -22.18 13.27
C GLU A 373 -10.74 -21.23 13.04
N GLY A 374 -11.91 -21.78 12.72
CA GLY A 374 -13.09 -21.01 12.36
C GLY A 374 -12.89 -20.23 11.06
N ASP A 375 -12.98 -18.91 11.11
CA ASP A 375 -12.72 -17.96 10.02
C ASP A 375 -11.25 -17.52 9.90
N LYS A 376 -10.35 -18.16 10.67
CA LYS A 376 -8.93 -17.83 10.74
C LYS A 376 -8.05 -19.00 10.36
N LEU A 377 -6.79 -18.68 10.04
CA LEU A 377 -5.73 -19.60 9.72
C LEU A 377 -4.56 -19.40 10.71
N ARG A 378 -4.19 -20.44 11.42
CA ARG A 378 -3.04 -20.44 12.34
C ARG A 378 -1.83 -21.08 11.67
N VAL A 379 -0.71 -20.40 11.67
CA VAL A 379 0.58 -20.97 11.26
C VAL A 379 0.96 -22.14 12.17
N THR A 380 1.40 -23.25 11.59
CA THR A 380 1.79 -24.48 12.34
C THR A 380 2.92 -24.21 13.30
N GLN A 381 2.98 -25.00 14.36
CA GLN A 381 4.03 -24.87 15.39
C GLN A 381 5.44 -25.16 14.85
N SER A 382 5.57 -26.02 13.83
CA SER A 382 6.85 -26.31 13.18
C SER A 382 7.49 -25.06 12.58
N ILE A 383 6.70 -24.26 11.88
CA ILE A 383 7.15 -22.99 11.29
C ILE A 383 7.40 -21.93 12.37
N ARG A 384 6.49 -21.80 13.33
CA ARG A 384 6.63 -20.81 14.42
C ARG A 384 7.87 -20.99 15.28
N LYS A 385 8.33 -22.23 15.48
CA LYS A 385 9.55 -22.53 16.26
C LYS A 385 10.84 -22.02 15.63
N MET A 386 10.84 -21.73 14.32
CA MET A 386 12.00 -21.16 13.63
C MET A 386 12.13 -19.65 13.85
N VAL A 387 11.07 -18.98 14.35
CA VAL A 387 10.96 -17.52 14.39
C VAL A 387 11.09 -16.99 15.81
N ILE A 388 11.89 -15.94 15.97
CA ILE A 388 12.10 -15.20 17.21
C ILE A 388 11.67 -13.76 16.95
N PHE A 389 10.55 -13.33 17.55
CA PHE A 389 10.08 -11.96 17.47
C PHE A 389 10.70 -11.11 18.58
N ALA A 390 11.20 -9.93 18.23
CA ALA A 390 11.79 -8.98 19.17
C ALA A 390 11.57 -7.54 18.74
N GLN A 391 11.32 -6.66 19.71
CA GLN A 391 11.26 -5.23 19.44
C GLN A 391 12.68 -4.71 19.15
N HIS A 392 12.81 -3.93 18.06
CA HIS A 392 14.10 -3.40 17.62
C HIS A 392 13.92 -2.12 16.80
N ASP A 393 14.64 -1.10 17.21
CA ASP A 393 14.74 0.16 16.48
C ASP A 393 15.99 0.13 15.61
N LEU A 394 15.82 0.13 14.29
CA LEU A 394 16.93 0.08 13.32
C LEU A 394 17.87 1.30 13.38
N VAL A 395 17.43 2.38 14.04
CA VAL A 395 18.22 3.62 14.17
C VAL A 395 19.04 3.62 15.45
N LYS A 396 18.50 3.06 16.55
CA LYS A 396 19.06 3.15 17.90
C LYS A 396 19.76 1.89 18.35
N ASN A 397 19.25 0.73 17.92
CA ASN A 397 19.81 -0.55 18.41
C ASN A 397 20.92 -1.07 17.48
N PRO A 398 21.88 -1.84 18.02
CA PRO A 398 22.92 -2.47 17.22
C PRO A 398 22.32 -3.57 16.33
N PRO A 399 22.92 -3.87 15.16
CA PRO A 399 22.42 -4.89 14.26
C PRO A 399 22.58 -6.31 14.83
N TYR A 400 21.72 -7.21 14.38
CA TYR A 400 21.98 -8.63 14.48
C TYR A 400 23.11 -9.00 13.52
N CYS A 401 24.15 -9.71 14.01
CA CYS A 401 25.34 -10.01 13.27
C CYS A 401 25.42 -11.46 12.77
N ASN A 402 26.28 -11.67 11.77
CA ASN A 402 26.51 -12.99 11.14
C ASN A 402 25.23 -13.58 10.48
N MET A 403 24.44 -12.74 9.86
CA MET A 403 23.23 -13.14 9.15
C MET A 403 23.54 -13.62 7.75
N HIS A 404 23.03 -14.79 7.36
CA HIS A 404 23.17 -15.31 6.01
C HIS A 404 22.24 -14.60 5.01
N LEU A 405 21.08 -14.17 5.49
CA LEU A 405 20.10 -13.38 4.76
C LEU A 405 19.53 -12.30 5.68
N ILE A 406 19.53 -11.06 5.21
CA ILE A 406 18.77 -9.98 5.84
C ILE A 406 17.69 -9.55 4.87
N SER A 407 16.44 -9.54 5.32
CA SER A 407 15.31 -8.95 4.59
C SER A 407 14.94 -7.62 5.23
N CYS A 408 14.92 -6.54 4.43
CA CYS A 408 14.43 -5.22 4.85
C CYS A 408 13.67 -4.64 3.66
N ARG A 409 12.36 -4.87 3.61
CA ARG A 409 11.54 -4.59 2.42
C ARG A 409 10.43 -3.63 2.71
N ASN A 410 10.23 -2.68 1.78
CA ASN A 410 9.13 -1.70 1.81
C ASN A 410 9.08 -0.83 3.08
N LEU A 411 10.23 -0.65 3.74
CA LEU A 411 10.40 0.17 4.94
C LEU A 411 11.14 1.46 4.64
N LEU A 412 12.25 1.38 3.91
CA LEU A 412 13.16 2.50 3.70
C LEU A 412 12.58 3.59 2.78
N ILE A 413 11.54 3.27 2.02
CA ILE A 413 10.83 4.21 1.15
C ILE A 413 10.24 5.42 1.89
N TYR A 414 10.01 5.30 3.20
CA TYR A 414 9.44 6.34 4.07
C TYR A 414 10.49 7.24 4.72
N MET A 415 11.77 6.92 4.55
CA MET A 415 12.89 7.57 5.23
C MET A 415 13.65 8.52 4.32
N THR A 416 14.34 9.51 4.90
CA THR A 416 15.24 10.41 4.17
C THR A 416 16.46 9.65 3.66
N PRO A 417 17.14 10.12 2.60
CA PRO A 417 18.35 9.48 2.08
C PRO A 417 19.46 9.32 3.14
N ILE A 418 19.57 10.28 4.05
CA ILE A 418 20.57 10.23 5.15
C ILE A 418 20.28 9.04 6.06
N LEU A 419 19.02 8.88 6.48
CA LEU A 419 18.64 7.75 7.33
C LEU A 419 18.74 6.42 6.59
N GLN A 420 18.36 6.37 5.32
CA GLN A 420 18.53 5.19 4.48
C GLN A 420 19.99 4.74 4.44
N LYS A 421 20.94 5.68 4.23
CA LYS A 421 22.39 5.38 4.21
C LYS A 421 22.85 4.77 5.54
N LYS A 422 22.43 5.35 6.65
CA LYS A 422 22.74 4.84 8.00
C LYS A 422 22.23 3.41 8.19
N ILE A 423 20.99 3.15 7.82
CA ILE A 423 20.39 1.83 7.97
C ILE A 423 21.04 0.81 7.03
N PHE A 424 21.28 1.14 5.76
CA PHE A 424 22.02 0.25 4.86
C PHE A 424 23.39 -0.13 5.39
N THR A 425 24.14 0.84 5.90
CA THR A 425 25.46 0.57 6.50
C THR A 425 25.34 -0.42 7.68
N MET A 426 24.33 -0.24 8.52
CA MET A 426 24.06 -1.10 9.66
C MET A 426 23.63 -2.52 9.21
N LEU A 427 22.76 -2.64 8.20
CA LEU A 427 22.34 -3.94 7.67
C LEU A 427 23.51 -4.69 7.02
N LEU A 428 24.36 -3.99 6.25
CA LEU A 428 25.56 -4.58 5.64
C LEU A 428 26.56 -5.07 6.69
N PHE A 429 26.72 -4.34 7.79
CA PHE A 429 27.53 -4.79 8.91
C PHE A 429 26.98 -6.07 9.59
N GLY A 430 25.64 -6.21 9.60
CA GLY A 430 24.98 -7.39 10.13
C GLY A 430 25.15 -8.66 9.29
N LEU A 431 25.43 -8.50 7.99
CA LEU A 431 25.59 -9.64 7.09
C LEU A 431 26.89 -10.40 7.34
N LYS A 432 26.80 -11.71 7.17
CA LYS A 432 27.96 -12.58 7.02
C LYS A 432 28.65 -12.28 5.66
N LEU A 433 29.95 -12.52 5.55
CA LEU A 433 30.65 -12.47 4.26
C LEU A 433 29.92 -13.38 3.27
N ASP A 434 29.65 -12.90 2.06
CA ASP A 434 28.83 -13.55 1.04
C ASP A 434 27.35 -13.78 1.44
N GLY A 435 26.86 -13.06 2.46
CA GLY A 435 25.44 -13.03 2.81
C GLY A 435 24.61 -12.19 1.83
N TYR A 436 23.30 -12.36 1.89
CA TYR A 436 22.35 -11.71 0.98
C TYR A 436 21.52 -10.65 1.66
N LEU A 437 21.31 -9.53 0.98
CA LEU A 437 20.36 -8.49 1.38
C LEU A 437 19.16 -8.51 0.43
N PHE A 438 17.97 -8.76 0.99
CA PHE A 438 16.71 -8.81 0.27
C PHE A 438 15.94 -7.51 0.50
N LEU A 439 15.71 -6.74 -0.55
CA LEU A 439 15.07 -5.43 -0.53
C LEU A 439 13.75 -5.45 -1.31
N GLY A 440 12.89 -4.48 -1.05
CA GLY A 440 11.70 -4.25 -1.85
C GLY A 440 12.04 -3.66 -3.23
N SER A 441 11.16 -3.84 -4.19
CA SER A 441 11.36 -3.44 -5.60
C SER A 441 11.63 -1.94 -5.80
N SER A 442 11.20 -1.09 -4.86
CA SER A 442 11.41 0.36 -4.91
C SER A 442 12.59 0.86 -4.07
N GLU A 443 13.37 -0.05 -3.48
CA GLU A 443 14.51 0.25 -2.62
C GLU A 443 15.80 -0.05 -3.35
N ASN A 444 16.58 1.00 -3.65
CA ASN A 444 17.83 0.87 -4.41
C ASN A 444 19.01 1.41 -3.60
N PRO A 445 19.91 0.53 -3.08
CA PRO A 445 21.06 0.94 -2.31
C PRO A 445 22.17 1.56 -3.15
N ILE A 446 22.22 1.30 -4.47
CA ILE A 446 23.33 1.69 -5.36
C ILE A 446 23.50 3.21 -5.43
N SER A 447 22.39 3.96 -5.45
CA SER A 447 22.42 5.43 -5.47
C SER A 447 22.86 6.04 -4.14
N ILE A 448 22.76 5.27 -3.04
CA ILE A 448 23.00 5.75 -1.67
C ILE A 448 24.42 5.37 -1.18
N LEU A 449 24.96 4.26 -1.67
CA LEU A 449 26.26 3.72 -1.26
C LEU A 449 27.42 4.10 -2.19
N LYS A 450 27.18 4.90 -3.24
CA LYS A 450 28.21 5.33 -4.19
C LYS A 450 29.17 6.40 -3.64
N ASP A 451 28.89 6.96 -2.49
CA ASP A 451 29.74 7.90 -1.73
C ASP A 451 30.32 7.21 -0.47
#